data_c230cdc2f105caf0d178dc4e3af06508
#
_entry.id   c230cdc2f105caf0d178dc4e3af06508
#
_cell.length_a   1.000
_cell.length_b   1.000
_cell.length_c   1.000
_cell.angle_alpha   90.00
_cell.angle_beta   90.00
_cell.angle_gamma   90.00
#
_symmetry.space_group_name_H-M   'P 1'
#
loop_
_entity.id
_entity.type
_entity.pdbx_description
1 polymer ?
#
loop_
_entity_poly.entity_id
_entity_poly.type
_entity_poly.pdbx_seq_one_letter_code
_entity_poly.pdbx_strand_id
1 'polypeptide(L)'
;MVALLCAVALTGCTDSEPGQAVAAGTGGGGQSSGGSKPSVTIPPRPKDLKLDGVDPCKLFTQEQIAQLKVKRQRTKTQDGDAFKGSPQCLMDGTEGKTAFDYEIWAITSEGFEPWLSGKRNVEAKLVTIDDFPAADYHIRGSGGAFDCATAVGVADGQQLMVVFRPSRNAFTQDQMCAKSEQAAHFAMQTLKTLK
;
A
#
# COMPACT_ATOMS: atom_id res chain seq x y z
N MET A 1 5.76 -35.64 -64.83
CA MET A 1 7.02 -35.00 -65.21
C MET A 1 7.64 -34.34 -64.01
N VAL A 2 8.76 -34.84 -63.64
CA VAL A 2 9.85 -34.34 -62.82
C VAL A 2 9.50 -33.77 -61.42
N ALA A 3 9.69 -34.62 -60.42
CA ALA A 3 9.83 -34.28 -59.01
C ALA A 3 11.19 -33.56 -58.81
N LEU A 4 11.16 -32.52 -57.93
CA LEU A 4 12.40 -31.96 -57.39
C LEU A 4 12.26 -31.88 -55.87
N LEU A 5 12.93 -32.81 -55.16
CA LEU A 5 13.12 -32.80 -53.73
C LEU A 5 14.20 -31.75 -53.41
N CYS A 6 13.87 -30.79 -52.53
CA CYS A 6 14.86 -29.98 -51.83
C CYS A 6 14.93 -30.39 -50.37
N ALA A 7 16.00 -31.05 -49.97
CA ALA A 7 16.37 -31.32 -48.61
C ALA A 7 17.03 -30.07 -48.03
N VAL A 8 16.50 -29.55 -46.94
CA VAL A 8 17.11 -28.45 -46.13
C VAL A 8 17.76 -29.07 -44.90
N ALA A 9 19.08 -29.01 -44.84
CA ALA A 9 19.89 -29.41 -43.69
C ALA A 9 19.83 -28.31 -42.63
N LEU A 10 19.38 -28.64 -41.42
CA LEU A 10 19.49 -27.80 -40.22
C LEU A 10 20.86 -28.01 -39.60
N THR A 11 21.74 -27.01 -39.71
CA THR A 11 22.99 -26.93 -38.95
C THR A 11 22.70 -26.17 -37.64
N GLY A 12 22.66 -26.89 -36.52
CA GLY A 12 22.61 -26.30 -35.18
C GLY A 12 23.98 -25.82 -34.78
N CYS A 13 24.13 -24.54 -34.48
CA CYS A 13 25.31 -23.99 -33.77
C CYS A 13 25.04 -24.09 -32.28
N THR A 14 25.79 -24.95 -31.60
CA THR A 14 25.94 -24.97 -30.14
C THR A 14 27.18 -24.13 -29.81
N ASP A 15 26.96 -22.92 -29.29
CA ASP A 15 28.00 -22.15 -28.62
C ASP A 15 28.18 -22.72 -27.20
N SER A 16 29.34 -23.37 -26.99
CA SER A 16 29.76 -23.84 -25.67
C SER A 16 30.63 -22.76 -25.04
N GLU A 17 30.13 -22.10 -24.01
CA GLU A 17 30.96 -21.27 -23.13
C GLU A 17 31.82 -22.16 -22.22
N PRO A 18 33.11 -21.83 -21.98
CA PRO A 18 33.96 -22.63 -21.12
C PRO A 18 33.59 -22.47 -19.65
N GLY A 19 32.95 -23.47 -19.08
CA GLY A 19 32.64 -23.55 -17.66
C GLY A 19 33.91 -23.73 -16.83
N GLN A 20 34.09 -22.87 -15.83
CA GLN A 20 35.07 -23.06 -14.77
C GLN A 20 34.64 -24.25 -13.87
N ALA A 21 35.53 -25.22 -13.77
CA ALA A 21 35.33 -26.34 -12.85
C ALA A 21 35.52 -25.89 -11.39
N VAL A 22 34.49 -25.98 -10.59
CA VAL A 22 34.56 -25.85 -9.13
C VAL A 22 34.61 -27.25 -8.52
N ALA A 23 35.55 -27.47 -7.62
CA ALA A 23 35.85 -28.74 -7.00
C ALA A 23 34.62 -29.30 -6.23
N ALA A 24 34.35 -30.60 -6.38
CA ALA A 24 33.34 -31.36 -5.68
C ALA A 24 33.67 -31.44 -4.19
N GLY A 25 32.87 -30.74 -3.37
CA GLY A 25 32.76 -30.96 -1.93
C GLY A 25 31.53 -31.81 -1.64
N THR A 26 31.71 -32.98 -1.07
CA THR A 26 30.68 -33.91 -0.57
C THR A 26 29.92 -33.33 0.59
N GLY A 27 28.57 -33.23 0.50
CA GLY A 27 27.71 -32.89 1.64
C GLY A 27 26.26 -32.65 1.20
N GLY A 28 25.38 -33.60 1.49
CA GLY A 28 23.99 -33.62 1.08
C GLY A 28 23.12 -32.49 1.68
N GLY A 29 22.04 -32.19 0.98
CA GLY A 29 20.96 -31.32 1.46
C GLY A 29 20.33 -30.59 0.29
N GLY A 30 19.23 -31.14 -0.25
CA GLY A 30 18.42 -30.46 -1.26
C GLY A 30 17.88 -29.16 -0.69
N GLN A 31 18.41 -28.03 -1.13
CA GLN A 31 17.89 -26.72 -0.81
C GLN A 31 17.07 -26.24 -2.00
N SER A 32 15.79 -26.42 -1.86
CA SER A 32 14.77 -25.76 -2.68
C SER A 32 14.99 -24.26 -2.57
N SER A 33 15.49 -23.62 -3.60
CA SER A 33 15.61 -22.16 -3.68
C SER A 33 14.23 -21.53 -3.90
N GLY A 34 13.41 -21.58 -2.86
CA GLY A 34 12.30 -20.65 -2.72
C GLY A 34 12.88 -19.28 -2.44
N GLY A 35 12.92 -18.39 -3.44
CA GLY A 35 13.34 -17.02 -3.27
C GLY A 35 12.42 -16.34 -2.24
N SER A 36 12.83 -16.32 -0.98
CA SER A 36 12.19 -15.51 0.06
C SER A 36 12.33 -14.06 -0.36
N LYS A 37 11.22 -13.40 -0.70
CA LYS A 37 11.19 -11.93 -0.78
C LYS A 37 11.74 -11.40 0.55
N PRO A 38 12.62 -10.39 0.53
CA PRO A 38 13.15 -9.84 1.77
C PRO A 38 11.98 -9.44 2.67
N SER A 39 11.93 -10.00 3.86
CA SER A 39 10.94 -9.63 4.87
C SER A 39 11.25 -8.20 5.30
N VAL A 40 10.30 -7.28 5.12
CA VAL A 40 10.43 -5.90 5.59
C VAL A 40 10.47 -5.93 7.11
N THR A 41 11.55 -5.43 7.73
CA THR A 41 11.61 -5.28 9.18
C THR A 41 10.79 -4.06 9.59
N ILE A 42 9.70 -4.29 10.31
CA ILE A 42 8.81 -3.24 10.80
C ILE A 42 9.34 -2.73 12.15
N PRO A 43 9.61 -1.43 12.31
CA PRO A 43 10.02 -0.87 13.59
C PRO A 43 8.88 -0.94 14.61
N PRO A 44 9.18 -1.00 15.93
CA PRO A 44 8.15 -0.94 16.95
C PRO A 44 7.47 0.42 16.96
N ARG A 45 6.18 0.47 17.29
CA ARG A 45 5.48 1.73 17.57
C ARG A 45 5.77 2.22 18.98
N PRO A 46 5.69 3.54 19.25
CA PRO A 46 6.05 4.10 20.57
C PRO A 46 5.04 3.72 21.67
N LYS A 47 3.77 3.58 21.34
CA LYS A 47 2.68 3.15 22.23
C LYS A 47 1.48 2.65 21.43
N ASP A 48 0.52 2.00 22.09
CA ASP A 48 -0.76 1.64 21.49
C ASP A 48 -1.75 2.80 21.55
N LEU A 49 -2.37 3.09 20.40
CA LEU A 49 -3.47 4.05 20.26
C LEU A 49 -4.70 3.31 19.73
N LYS A 50 -5.44 2.63 20.63
CA LYS A 50 -6.58 1.81 20.23
C LYS A 50 -7.69 2.64 19.57
N LEU A 51 -8.25 2.12 18.47
CA LEU A 51 -9.29 2.79 17.68
C LEU A 51 -10.72 2.47 18.14
N ASP A 52 -10.87 1.64 19.17
CA ASP A 52 -12.19 1.28 19.69
C ASP A 52 -12.97 2.55 20.08
N GLY A 53 -14.15 2.73 19.48
CA GLY A 53 -15.02 3.88 19.70
C GLY A 53 -14.55 5.21 19.09
N VAL A 54 -13.49 5.21 18.30
CA VAL A 54 -13.01 6.41 17.61
C VAL A 54 -13.91 6.73 16.41
N ASP A 55 -14.38 7.97 16.34
CA ASP A 55 -15.04 8.54 15.16
C ASP A 55 -13.97 9.18 14.25
N PRO A 56 -13.70 8.63 13.05
CA PRO A 56 -12.65 9.17 12.19
C PRO A 56 -12.88 10.62 11.74
N CYS A 57 -14.13 11.07 11.68
CA CYS A 57 -14.43 12.47 11.34
C CYS A 57 -13.99 13.48 12.42
N LYS A 58 -13.80 13.02 13.66
CA LYS A 58 -13.33 13.85 14.76
C LYS A 58 -11.80 13.92 14.89
N LEU A 59 -11.08 13.27 13.97
CA LEU A 59 -9.61 13.25 13.98
C LEU A 59 -8.98 14.46 13.29
N PHE A 60 -9.76 15.46 12.91
CA PHE A 60 -9.27 16.66 12.21
C PHE A 60 -9.77 17.94 12.84
N THR A 61 -8.90 18.92 13.01
CA THR A 61 -9.29 20.28 13.37
C THR A 61 -9.82 21.02 12.16
N GLN A 62 -10.50 22.16 12.37
CA GLN A 62 -11.01 22.99 11.27
C GLN A 62 -9.88 23.54 10.38
N GLU A 63 -8.74 23.88 10.99
CA GLU A 63 -7.54 24.35 10.29
C GLU A 63 -6.97 23.24 9.39
N GLN A 64 -6.91 21.99 9.88
CA GLN A 64 -6.45 20.84 9.10
C GLN A 64 -7.41 20.53 7.95
N ILE A 65 -8.71 20.60 8.18
CA ILE A 65 -9.76 20.48 7.14
C ILE A 65 -9.55 21.52 6.04
N ALA A 66 -9.30 22.78 6.42
CA ALA A 66 -9.03 23.86 5.46
C ALA A 66 -7.72 23.61 4.69
N GLN A 67 -6.64 23.17 5.34
CA GLN A 67 -5.36 22.83 4.69
C GLN A 67 -5.51 21.68 3.70
N LEU A 68 -6.33 20.68 4.01
CA LEU A 68 -6.66 19.58 3.12
C LEU A 68 -7.61 19.97 1.98
N LYS A 69 -8.10 21.23 1.95
CA LYS A 69 -9.07 21.75 0.97
C LYS A 69 -10.38 20.96 0.94
N VAL A 70 -10.74 20.37 2.07
CA VAL A 70 -11.99 19.62 2.28
C VAL A 70 -13.14 20.61 2.45
N LYS A 71 -14.27 20.32 1.81
CA LYS A 71 -15.49 21.15 1.85
C LYS A 71 -16.63 20.48 2.59
N ARG A 72 -16.64 19.18 2.66
CA ARG A 72 -17.69 18.39 3.30
C ARG A 72 -17.13 17.14 3.94
N GLN A 73 -17.64 16.81 5.11
CA GLN A 73 -17.38 15.56 5.81
C GLN A 73 -18.69 14.81 6.07
N ARG A 74 -18.64 13.50 6.05
CA ARG A 74 -19.75 12.64 6.45
C ARG A 74 -19.22 11.32 7.03
N THR A 75 -19.85 10.88 8.12
CA THR A 75 -19.57 9.57 8.71
C THR A 75 -20.29 8.49 7.92
N LYS A 76 -19.64 7.35 7.76
CA LYS A 76 -20.18 6.12 7.19
C LYS A 76 -19.67 4.93 8.01
N THR A 77 -20.41 3.83 8.02
CA THR A 77 -19.93 2.52 8.48
C THR A 77 -19.73 1.65 7.26
N GLN A 78 -18.60 0.92 7.21
CA GLN A 78 -18.32 0.01 6.09
C GLN A 78 -19.29 -1.19 6.15
N ASP A 79 -19.99 -1.42 5.06
CA ASP A 79 -20.96 -2.51 4.87
C ASP A 79 -20.47 -3.62 3.92
N GLY A 80 -19.41 -3.36 3.14
CA GLY A 80 -18.76 -4.36 2.29
C GLY A 80 -17.91 -5.36 3.09
N ASP A 81 -17.47 -6.45 2.43
CA ASP A 81 -16.74 -7.55 3.08
C ASP A 81 -15.39 -7.14 3.68
N ALA A 82 -14.67 -6.24 2.98
CA ALA A 82 -13.40 -5.72 3.49
C ALA A 82 -13.65 -4.76 4.67
N PHE A 83 -13.09 -5.09 5.85
CA PHE A 83 -13.18 -4.26 7.07
C PHE A 83 -14.62 -3.93 7.50
N LYS A 84 -15.55 -4.87 7.30
CA LYS A 84 -16.95 -4.71 7.63
C LYS A 84 -17.17 -4.22 9.06
N GLY A 85 -18.02 -3.22 9.22
CA GLY A 85 -18.31 -2.61 10.51
C GLY A 85 -17.35 -1.49 10.91
N SER A 86 -16.24 -1.26 10.17
CA SER A 86 -15.29 -0.19 10.50
C SER A 86 -15.92 1.20 10.28
N PRO A 87 -15.81 2.11 11.26
CA PRO A 87 -16.18 3.50 11.07
C PRO A 87 -15.33 4.17 9.99
N GLN A 88 -15.97 4.99 9.16
CA GLN A 88 -15.36 5.77 8.09
C GLN A 88 -15.71 7.24 8.22
N CYS A 89 -14.77 8.11 7.86
CA CYS A 89 -15.05 9.50 7.48
C CYS A 89 -14.77 9.68 6.01
N LEU A 90 -15.77 10.12 5.26
CA LEU A 90 -15.63 10.51 3.86
C LEU A 90 -15.54 12.03 3.81
N MET A 91 -14.47 12.54 3.17
CA MET A 91 -14.20 13.96 3.07
C MET A 91 -14.05 14.34 1.61
N ASP A 92 -14.96 15.16 1.10
CA ASP A 92 -14.95 15.62 -0.29
C ASP A 92 -14.29 17.00 -0.38
N GLY A 93 -13.44 17.20 -1.37
CA GLY A 93 -12.76 18.45 -1.61
C GLY A 93 -12.52 18.76 -3.07
N THR A 94 -11.90 19.93 -3.34
CA THR A 94 -11.50 20.31 -4.69
C THR A 94 -10.15 21.04 -4.68
N GLU A 95 -9.29 20.74 -5.65
CA GLU A 95 -8.06 21.48 -5.91
C GLU A 95 -8.05 21.97 -7.36
N GLY A 96 -8.14 23.28 -7.56
CA GLY A 96 -8.39 23.84 -8.86
C GLY A 96 -9.73 23.34 -9.46
N LYS A 97 -9.65 22.62 -10.58
CA LYS A 97 -10.81 22.00 -11.27
C LYS A 97 -10.95 20.51 -10.96
N THR A 98 -10.14 19.94 -10.08
CA THR A 98 -10.14 18.52 -9.75
C THR A 98 -10.82 18.29 -8.42
N ALA A 99 -11.91 17.52 -8.43
CA ALA A 99 -12.51 17.00 -7.22
C ALA A 99 -11.69 15.81 -6.71
N PHE A 100 -11.70 15.61 -5.40
CA PHE A 100 -11.06 14.47 -4.75
C PHE A 100 -11.82 14.06 -3.50
N ASP A 101 -11.55 12.84 -3.05
CA ASP A 101 -12.03 12.32 -1.79
C ASP A 101 -10.84 11.89 -0.91
N TYR A 102 -10.99 12.11 0.41
CA TYR A 102 -10.29 11.35 1.43
C TYR A 102 -11.26 10.37 2.07
N GLU A 103 -10.80 9.15 2.30
CA GLU A 103 -11.49 8.15 3.10
C GLU A 103 -10.61 7.82 4.31
N ILE A 104 -11.11 8.09 5.51
CA ILE A 104 -10.40 7.79 6.75
C ILE A 104 -11.13 6.67 7.46
N TRP A 105 -10.42 5.59 7.78
CA TRP A 105 -10.97 4.36 8.33
C TRP A 105 -10.34 4.04 9.68
N ALA A 106 -11.16 3.81 10.70
CA ALA A 106 -10.72 3.25 11.97
C ALA A 106 -10.94 1.73 11.95
N ILE A 107 -9.91 0.98 11.56
CA ILE A 107 -9.99 -0.47 11.38
C ILE A 107 -9.47 -1.15 12.64
N THR A 108 -10.34 -1.95 13.30
CA THR A 108 -10.01 -2.70 14.52
C THR A 108 -9.92 -4.22 14.31
N SER A 109 -10.15 -4.68 13.08
CA SER A 109 -10.18 -6.10 12.72
C SER A 109 -8.90 -6.62 12.09
N GLU A 110 -7.98 -5.75 11.70
CA GLU A 110 -6.73 -6.10 11.03
C GLU A 110 -5.68 -4.98 11.19
N GLY A 111 -4.42 -5.34 11.43
CA GLY A 111 -3.28 -4.43 11.40
C GLY A 111 -2.85 -4.05 9.98
N PHE A 112 -1.80 -3.23 9.87
CA PHE A 112 -1.30 -2.74 8.56
C PHE A 112 -0.29 -3.68 7.89
N GLU A 113 0.28 -4.63 8.62
CA GLU A 113 1.35 -5.53 8.17
C GLU A 113 1.01 -6.32 6.90
N PRO A 114 -0.25 -6.77 6.69
CA PRO A 114 -0.64 -7.48 5.48
C PRO A 114 -0.39 -6.69 4.19
N TRP A 115 -0.37 -5.35 4.23
CA TRP A 115 -0.06 -4.53 3.06
C TRP A 115 1.40 -4.71 2.59
N LEU A 116 2.34 -4.92 3.54
CA LEU A 116 3.76 -5.11 3.26
C LEU A 116 4.15 -6.57 2.96
N SER A 117 3.23 -7.51 3.17
CA SER A 117 3.50 -8.95 3.04
C SER A 117 3.75 -9.44 1.60
N GLY A 118 3.41 -8.64 0.59
CA GLY A 118 3.44 -9.02 -0.82
C GLY A 118 2.35 -10.02 -1.24
N LYS A 119 1.42 -10.36 -0.35
CA LYS A 119 0.28 -11.27 -0.62
C LYS A 119 -0.91 -10.54 -1.25
N ARG A 120 -1.00 -9.22 -1.08
CA ARG A 120 -2.05 -8.38 -1.66
C ARG A 120 -1.61 -7.84 -3.02
N ASN A 121 -2.56 -7.58 -3.91
CA ASN A 121 -2.29 -6.98 -5.22
C ASN A 121 -2.05 -5.47 -5.10
N VAL A 122 -1.03 -5.09 -4.33
CA VAL A 122 -0.63 -3.70 -4.12
C VAL A 122 0.88 -3.54 -4.30
N GLU A 123 1.30 -2.35 -4.70
CA GLU A 123 2.66 -1.87 -4.50
C GLU A 123 2.68 -1.10 -3.19
N ALA A 124 3.52 -1.54 -2.25
CA ALA A 124 3.58 -0.99 -0.92
C ALA A 124 5.01 -0.71 -0.49
N LYS A 125 5.19 0.36 0.27
CA LYS A 125 6.45 0.73 0.94
C LYS A 125 6.20 0.98 2.43
N LEU A 126 7.18 0.61 3.27
CA LEU A 126 7.17 0.98 4.68
C LEU A 126 7.53 2.46 4.81
N VAL A 127 6.72 3.20 5.55
CA VAL A 127 6.94 4.61 5.90
C VAL A 127 6.74 4.81 7.41
N THR A 128 6.98 6.02 7.91
CA THR A 128 6.74 6.37 9.31
C THR A 128 5.86 7.62 9.37
N ILE A 129 4.76 7.54 10.12
CA ILE A 129 3.86 8.65 10.38
C ILE A 129 3.90 8.97 11.87
N ASP A 130 4.50 10.11 12.24
CA ASP A 130 4.60 10.56 13.64
C ASP A 130 5.17 9.48 14.60
N ASP A 131 6.26 8.82 14.20
CA ASP A 131 6.95 7.73 14.90
C ASP A 131 6.19 6.38 14.89
N PHE A 132 5.05 6.28 14.22
CA PHE A 132 4.32 5.02 14.04
C PHE A 132 4.67 4.39 12.69
N PRO A 133 4.92 3.06 12.65
CA PRO A 133 5.12 2.37 11.38
C PRO A 133 3.84 2.39 10.55
N ALA A 134 3.99 2.60 9.26
CA ALA A 134 2.88 2.67 8.33
C ALA A 134 3.25 2.06 6.97
N ALA A 135 2.25 1.70 6.20
CA ALA A 135 2.39 1.30 4.81
C ALA A 135 1.71 2.33 3.89
N ASP A 136 2.48 2.92 2.98
CA ASP A 136 1.91 3.55 1.80
C ASP A 136 1.72 2.50 0.73
N TYR A 137 0.55 2.48 0.10
CA TYR A 137 0.28 1.53 -0.96
C TYR A 137 -0.74 2.04 -1.99
N HIS A 138 -0.69 1.44 -3.17
CA HIS A 138 -1.70 1.59 -4.22
C HIS A 138 -1.92 0.27 -4.95
N ILE A 139 -3.05 0.12 -5.63
CA ILE A 139 -3.40 -1.12 -6.35
C ILE A 139 -2.47 -1.28 -7.56
N ARG A 140 -1.85 -2.46 -7.67
CA ARG A 140 -0.94 -2.80 -8.75
C ARG A 140 -1.68 -2.98 -10.07
N GLY A 141 -1.09 -2.47 -11.17
CA GLY A 141 -1.56 -2.76 -12.52
C GLY A 141 -2.88 -2.09 -12.90
N SER A 142 -3.30 -1.06 -12.19
CA SER A 142 -4.54 -0.32 -12.48
C SER A 142 -4.48 0.55 -13.75
N GLY A 143 -3.35 0.52 -14.48
CA GLY A 143 -3.19 1.27 -15.74
C GLY A 143 -3.04 2.79 -15.58
N GLY A 144 -3.01 3.30 -14.35
CA GLY A 144 -2.85 4.71 -14.02
C GLY A 144 -2.88 4.90 -12.50
N ALA A 145 -2.49 6.10 -12.05
CA ALA A 145 -2.54 6.48 -10.65
C ALA A 145 -3.99 6.86 -10.28
N PHE A 146 -4.70 5.99 -9.55
CA PHE A 146 -6.09 6.24 -9.14
C PHE A 146 -6.22 6.70 -7.69
N ASP A 147 -5.35 6.21 -6.81
CA ASP A 147 -5.35 6.53 -5.39
C ASP A 147 -3.98 6.27 -4.76
N CYS A 148 -3.83 6.70 -3.53
CA CYS A 148 -2.82 6.19 -2.60
C CYS A 148 -3.43 6.09 -1.22
N ALA A 149 -3.07 5.03 -0.51
CA ALA A 149 -3.48 4.78 0.86
C ALA A 149 -2.26 4.77 1.79
N THR A 150 -2.42 5.39 2.96
CA THR A 150 -1.47 5.35 4.07
C THR A 150 -2.13 4.64 5.24
N ALA A 151 -1.66 3.45 5.59
CA ALA A 151 -2.18 2.62 6.69
C ALA A 151 -1.21 2.65 7.87
N VAL A 152 -1.58 3.32 8.96
CA VAL A 152 -0.75 3.49 10.15
C VAL A 152 -1.04 2.40 11.17
N GLY A 153 -0.01 1.67 11.62
CA GLY A 153 -0.12 0.65 12.66
C GLY A 153 -0.23 1.27 14.05
N VAL A 154 -1.44 1.44 14.55
CA VAL A 154 -1.72 2.19 15.78
C VAL A 154 -1.82 1.32 17.03
N ALA A 155 -2.20 0.05 16.89
CA ALA A 155 -2.22 -0.96 17.95
C ALA A 155 -2.17 -2.35 17.31
N ASP A 156 -1.99 -3.41 18.11
CA ASP A 156 -2.00 -4.79 17.60
C ASP A 156 -3.33 -5.10 16.91
N GLY A 157 -3.26 -5.53 15.65
CA GLY A 157 -4.44 -5.83 14.85
C GLY A 157 -5.32 -4.63 14.51
N GLN A 158 -4.81 -3.39 14.66
CA GLN A 158 -5.55 -2.17 14.36
C GLN A 158 -4.73 -1.21 13.49
N GLN A 159 -5.40 -0.57 12.54
CA GLN A 159 -4.78 0.43 11.67
C GLN A 159 -5.71 1.64 11.45
N LEU A 160 -5.12 2.83 11.46
CA LEU A 160 -5.76 4.03 10.94
C LEU A 160 -5.37 4.16 9.46
N MET A 161 -6.33 4.00 8.56
CA MET A 161 -6.08 4.05 7.13
C MET A 161 -6.65 5.32 6.53
N VAL A 162 -5.85 6.00 5.74
CA VAL A 162 -6.23 7.18 4.97
C VAL A 162 -6.02 6.91 3.50
N VAL A 163 -7.06 7.07 2.69
CA VAL A 163 -6.99 6.95 1.24
C VAL A 163 -7.23 8.33 0.62
N PHE A 164 -6.38 8.75 -0.31
CA PHE A 164 -6.63 9.90 -1.17
C PHE A 164 -6.98 9.42 -2.57
N ARG A 165 -8.10 9.90 -3.12
CA ARG A 165 -8.58 9.53 -4.46
C ARG A 165 -9.05 10.76 -5.23
N PRO A 166 -8.37 11.14 -6.33
CA PRO A 166 -8.85 12.19 -7.22
C PRO A 166 -9.91 11.65 -8.20
N SER A 167 -10.82 12.50 -8.64
CA SER A 167 -11.86 12.16 -9.61
C SER A 167 -11.34 11.93 -11.04
N ARG A 168 -10.08 12.25 -11.30
CA ARG A 168 -9.39 12.11 -12.59
C ARG A 168 -7.89 12.11 -12.40
N ASN A 169 -7.14 11.70 -13.44
CA ASN A 169 -5.67 11.69 -13.45
C ASN A 169 -5.10 13.12 -13.49
N ALA A 170 -5.12 13.81 -12.33
CA ALA A 170 -4.60 15.18 -12.16
C ALA A 170 -3.40 15.24 -11.22
N PHE A 171 -3.03 14.11 -10.60
CA PHE A 171 -1.92 13.97 -9.67
C PHE A 171 -1.06 12.78 -10.06
N THR A 172 0.24 12.88 -9.82
CA THR A 172 1.15 11.73 -9.90
C THR A 172 0.92 10.79 -8.72
N GLN A 173 1.43 9.55 -8.78
CA GLN A 173 1.35 8.61 -7.67
C GLN A 173 1.98 9.21 -6.41
N ASP A 174 3.18 9.80 -6.51
CA ASP A 174 3.87 10.43 -5.37
C ASP A 174 3.06 11.59 -4.76
N GLN A 175 2.41 12.40 -5.60
CA GLN A 175 1.55 13.48 -5.12
C GLN A 175 0.33 12.95 -4.35
N MET A 176 -0.26 11.85 -4.80
CA MET A 176 -1.38 11.23 -4.09
C MET A 176 -0.94 10.62 -2.76
N CYS A 177 0.21 9.93 -2.75
CA CYS A 177 0.78 9.39 -1.51
C CYS A 177 1.13 10.50 -0.52
N ALA A 178 1.76 11.59 -0.96
CA ALA A 178 2.04 12.74 -0.10
C ALA A 178 0.76 13.36 0.51
N LYS A 179 -0.36 13.34 -0.22
CA LYS A 179 -1.66 13.82 0.30
C LYS A 179 -2.26 12.86 1.33
N SER A 180 -2.19 11.55 1.11
CA SER A 180 -2.65 10.56 2.10
C SER A 180 -1.77 10.57 3.35
N GLU A 181 -0.45 10.69 3.21
CA GLU A 181 0.49 10.85 4.33
C GLU A 181 0.19 12.11 5.13
N GLN A 182 -0.01 13.26 4.48
CA GLN A 182 -0.36 14.52 5.17
C GLN A 182 -1.63 14.38 6.01
N ALA A 183 -2.67 13.79 5.43
CA ALA A 183 -3.93 13.58 6.16
C ALA A 183 -3.76 12.55 7.29
N ALA A 184 -2.95 11.52 7.11
CA ALA A 184 -2.60 10.57 8.16
C ALA A 184 -1.84 11.24 9.32
N HIS A 185 -0.88 12.13 9.04
CA HIS A 185 -0.21 12.94 10.06
C HIS A 185 -1.21 13.76 10.88
N PHE A 186 -2.13 14.47 10.22
CA PHE A 186 -3.14 15.27 10.91
C PHE A 186 -4.05 14.43 11.80
N ALA A 187 -4.53 13.30 11.29
CA ALA A 187 -5.35 12.38 12.06
C ALA A 187 -4.60 11.81 13.27
N MET A 188 -3.31 11.44 13.10
CA MET A 188 -2.46 10.93 14.16
C MET A 188 -2.18 11.98 15.25
N GLN A 189 -1.95 13.25 14.88
CA GLN A 189 -1.79 14.34 15.85
C GLN A 189 -2.99 14.42 16.80
N THR A 190 -4.21 14.38 16.26
CA THR A 190 -5.42 14.40 17.07
C THR A 190 -5.60 13.10 17.85
N LEU A 191 -5.39 11.94 17.23
CA LEU A 191 -5.54 10.64 17.90
C LEU A 191 -4.63 10.53 19.14
N LYS A 192 -3.40 11.03 19.07
CA LYS A 192 -2.46 11.06 20.21
C LYS A 192 -2.96 11.89 21.40
N THR A 193 -3.83 12.88 21.16
CA THR A 193 -4.40 13.69 22.24
C THR A 193 -5.64 13.04 22.89
N LEU A 194 -6.26 12.09 22.20
CA LEU A 194 -7.45 11.38 22.69
C LEU A 194 -7.11 10.12 23.50
N LYS A 195 -5.84 9.68 23.48
CA LYS A 195 -5.36 8.40 24.05
C LYS A 195 -4.07 8.58 24.93
#